data_83aa18cdd328be369b1b37b2c85644a4
#
_entry.id   83aa18cdd328be369b1b37b2c85644a4
#
_cell.length_a   1.000
_cell.length_b   1.000
_cell.length_c   1.000
_cell.angle_alpha   90.00
_cell.angle_beta   90.00
_cell.angle_gamma   90.00
#
_symmetry.space_group_name_H-M   'P 1'
#
loop_
_entity.id
_entity.type
_entity.pdbx_description
1 polymer ?
#
loop_
_entity_poly.entity_id
_entity_poly.type
_entity_poly.pdbx_seq_one_letter_code
_entity_poly.pdbx_strand_id
1 'polypeptide(L)'
;MHRFLCLALLGMFAAGLIAQTPSQSNVAHDPATDPAGLYSFVREGESLQLTLEDGELSGYITRFGESDSDKGLLIDQFFSKGSLKDNHLTFATKAVHGVWYEFNGTIEVEPGKAPGVEGYRVLKGTLKQHTADAKGNDNVRDRSVEFKSFPEGVSRP
;
A
#
# COMPACT_ATOMS: atom_id res chain seq x y z
N MET A 1 67.78 56.83 12.97
CA MET A 1 66.62 57.57 12.43
C MET A 1 66.16 56.82 11.18
N HIS A 2 65.06 56.04 11.26
CA HIS A 2 64.11 55.76 10.17
C HIS A 2 63.11 54.75 10.73
N ARG A 3 61.90 55.22 10.96
CA ARG A 3 60.74 54.47 11.43
C ARG A 3 60.12 53.76 10.23
N PHE A 4 60.09 52.46 10.24
CA PHE A 4 59.27 51.70 9.30
C PHE A 4 57.98 51.29 10.00
N LEU A 5 56.88 51.78 9.43
CA LEU A 5 55.51 51.51 9.79
C LEU A 5 55.06 50.27 9.06
N CYS A 6 54.83 49.12 9.76
CA CYS A 6 54.23 47.94 9.18
C CYS A 6 52.71 48.00 9.32
N LEU A 7 52.04 48.10 8.18
CA LEU A 7 50.60 48.04 8.06
C LEU A 7 50.20 46.56 7.94
N ALA A 8 49.53 46.02 8.96
CA ALA A 8 48.98 44.66 8.91
C ALA A 8 47.58 44.71 8.28
N LEU A 9 47.45 44.11 7.09
CA LEU A 9 46.15 43.88 6.46
C LEU A 9 45.53 42.62 7.07
N LEU A 10 44.44 42.80 7.78
CA LEU A 10 43.59 41.71 8.32
C LEU A 10 42.60 41.25 7.23
N GLY A 11 42.89 40.15 6.58
CA GLY A 11 41.97 39.51 5.62
C GLY A 11 40.88 38.74 6.34
N MET A 12 39.66 39.21 6.20
CA MET A 12 38.47 38.57 6.75
C MET A 12 37.97 37.50 5.75
N PHE A 13 38.23 36.23 6.03
CA PHE A 13 37.69 35.10 5.27
C PHE A 13 36.24 34.85 5.78
N ALA A 14 35.25 35.22 4.99
CA ALA A 14 33.86 34.81 5.22
C ALA A 14 33.68 33.42 4.65
N ALA A 15 33.62 32.40 5.52
CA ALA A 15 33.23 31.06 5.15
C ALA A 15 31.70 31.00 4.96
N GLY A 16 31.28 30.99 3.70
CA GLY A 16 29.85 30.73 3.35
C GLY A 16 29.47 29.27 3.65
N LEU A 17 28.65 29.07 4.66
CA LEU A 17 27.96 27.78 4.85
C LEU A 17 26.93 27.61 3.71
N ILE A 18 27.24 26.74 2.74
CA ILE A 18 26.26 26.27 1.78
C ILE A 18 25.41 25.21 2.52
N ALA A 19 24.25 25.61 2.98
CA ALA A 19 23.24 24.66 3.47
C ALA A 19 22.77 23.81 2.28
N GLN A 20 23.23 22.56 2.21
CA GLN A 20 22.68 21.57 1.31
C GLN A 20 21.32 21.15 1.85
N THR A 21 20.26 21.66 1.25
CA THR A 21 18.91 21.12 1.43
C THR A 21 18.93 19.69 0.88
N PRO A 22 18.56 18.66 1.67
CA PRO A 22 18.40 17.33 1.11
C PRO A 22 17.29 17.39 0.07
N SER A 23 17.65 17.14 -1.19
CA SER A 23 16.66 16.89 -2.24
C SER A 23 15.90 15.63 -1.84
N GLN A 24 14.70 15.81 -1.33
CA GLN A 24 13.73 14.72 -1.31
C GLN A 24 13.48 14.34 -2.77
N SER A 25 14.05 13.21 -3.17
CA SER A 25 13.67 12.54 -4.41
C SER A 25 12.20 12.11 -4.24
N ASN A 26 11.29 12.99 -4.65
CA ASN A 26 9.93 12.57 -4.98
C ASN A 26 10.11 11.59 -6.16
N VAL A 27 10.17 10.31 -5.86
CA VAL A 27 9.91 9.28 -6.86
C VAL A 27 8.47 9.54 -7.28
N ALA A 28 8.30 10.22 -8.41
CA ALA A 28 6.99 10.41 -9.01
C ALA A 28 6.46 8.99 -9.29
N HIS A 29 5.59 8.51 -8.42
CA HIS A 29 4.88 7.26 -8.64
C HIS A 29 3.99 7.48 -9.87
N ASP A 30 4.12 6.61 -10.86
CA ASP A 30 3.23 6.63 -12.02
C ASP A 30 1.80 6.39 -11.50
N PRO A 31 0.87 7.35 -11.65
CA PRO A 31 -0.51 7.19 -11.19
C PRO A 31 -1.19 5.92 -11.74
N ALA A 32 -0.71 5.40 -12.87
CA ALA A 32 -1.22 4.17 -13.45
C ALA A 32 -0.81 2.92 -12.65
N THR A 33 0.34 2.96 -11.95
CA THR A 33 0.86 1.83 -11.16
C THR A 33 0.67 2.00 -9.66
N ASP A 34 0.17 3.16 -9.20
CA ASP A 34 -0.15 3.35 -7.79
C ASP A 34 -1.38 2.50 -7.41
N PRO A 35 -1.23 1.47 -6.55
CA PRO A 35 -2.33 0.60 -6.16
C PRO A 35 -3.24 1.22 -5.10
N ALA A 36 -2.88 2.39 -4.54
CA ALA A 36 -3.63 2.98 -3.43
C ALA A 36 -5.09 3.20 -3.80
N GLY A 37 -5.99 2.80 -2.92
CA GLY A 37 -7.43 2.94 -3.12
C GLY A 37 -8.25 1.80 -2.52
N LEU A 38 -9.56 1.90 -2.71
CA LEU A 38 -10.54 0.94 -2.28
C LEU A 38 -10.93 0.04 -3.46
N TYR A 39 -10.99 -1.27 -3.21
CA TYR A 39 -11.34 -2.29 -4.21
C TYR A 39 -12.48 -3.18 -3.69
N SER A 40 -13.24 -3.77 -4.61
CA SER A 40 -14.12 -4.89 -4.27
C SER A 40 -13.29 -6.05 -3.71
N PHE A 41 -13.94 -6.88 -2.88
CA PHE A 41 -13.31 -8.11 -2.41
C PHE A 41 -14.12 -9.33 -2.87
N VAL A 42 -14.20 -10.38 -2.09
CA VAL A 42 -14.75 -11.67 -2.53
C VAL A 42 -16.27 -11.66 -2.66
N ARG A 43 -16.96 -10.99 -1.75
CA ARG A 43 -18.43 -10.90 -1.72
C ARG A 43 -18.87 -9.45 -1.81
N GLU A 44 -20.07 -9.22 -2.28
CA GLU A 44 -20.71 -7.92 -2.22
C GLU A 44 -20.74 -7.39 -0.79
N GLY A 45 -20.38 -6.12 -0.60
CA GLY A 45 -20.23 -5.49 0.71
C GLY A 45 -18.86 -5.72 1.39
N GLU A 46 -18.01 -6.60 0.86
CA GLU A 46 -16.63 -6.76 1.29
C GLU A 46 -15.70 -5.85 0.47
N SER A 47 -14.62 -5.41 1.08
CA SER A 47 -13.67 -4.51 0.42
C SER A 47 -12.22 -4.79 0.79
N LEU A 48 -11.32 -4.34 -0.08
CA LEU A 48 -9.87 -4.33 0.11
C LEU A 48 -9.39 -2.89 0.02
N GLN A 49 -8.77 -2.37 1.07
CA GLN A 49 -8.11 -1.07 1.08
C GLN A 49 -6.61 -1.27 0.92
N LEU A 50 -6.02 -0.58 -0.05
CA LEU A 50 -4.58 -0.52 -0.27
C LEU A 50 -4.05 0.88 -0.01
N THR A 51 -2.86 0.95 0.58
CA THR A 51 -2.09 2.17 0.82
C THR A 51 -0.65 1.92 0.44
N LEU A 52 -0.06 2.83 -0.31
CA LEU A 52 1.35 2.80 -0.67
C LEU A 52 2.02 4.08 -0.13
N GLU A 53 2.91 3.93 0.85
CA GLU A 53 3.65 5.03 1.47
C GLU A 53 5.13 4.68 1.50
N ASP A 54 5.97 5.56 1.00
CA ASP A 54 7.43 5.38 0.94
C ASP A 54 7.88 4.06 0.30
N GLY A 55 7.07 3.53 -0.64
CA GLY A 55 7.31 2.24 -1.30
C GLY A 55 6.86 1.02 -0.49
N GLU A 56 6.30 1.21 0.69
CA GLU A 56 5.73 0.14 1.50
C GLU A 56 4.23 -0.03 1.22
N LEU A 57 3.83 -1.24 0.84
CA LEU A 57 2.44 -1.60 0.63
C LEU A 57 1.83 -2.07 1.95
N SER A 58 0.80 -1.36 2.39
CA SER A 58 -0.02 -1.70 3.55
C SER A 58 -1.50 -1.73 3.18
N GLY A 59 -2.35 -2.17 4.11
CA GLY A 59 -3.78 -2.20 3.88
C GLY A 59 -4.52 -3.14 4.81
N TYR A 60 -5.79 -3.32 4.48
CA TYR A 60 -6.67 -4.26 5.17
C TYR A 60 -7.80 -4.71 4.25
N ILE A 61 -8.37 -5.85 4.57
CA ILE A 61 -9.63 -6.29 4.00
C ILE A 61 -10.75 -6.12 5.03
N THR A 62 -11.94 -5.80 4.55
CA THR A 62 -13.18 -5.86 5.34
C THR A 62 -14.01 -6.98 4.79
N ARG A 63 -14.31 -7.95 5.62
CA ARG A 63 -15.12 -9.13 5.26
C ARG A 63 -16.21 -9.41 6.27
N PHE A 64 -17.22 -10.16 5.86
CA PHE A 64 -18.20 -10.68 6.80
C PHE A 64 -17.62 -11.85 7.61
N GLY A 65 -17.95 -11.88 8.89
CA GLY A 65 -17.66 -13.02 9.76
C GLY A 65 -18.39 -14.27 9.30
N GLU A 66 -17.75 -15.42 9.47
CA GLU A 66 -18.26 -16.73 9.02
C GLU A 66 -18.53 -17.70 10.19
N SER A 67 -18.00 -17.39 11.37
CA SER A 67 -18.22 -18.20 12.58
C SER A 67 -19.55 -17.84 13.25
N ASP A 68 -20.06 -18.74 14.09
CA ASP A 68 -21.31 -18.50 14.83
C ASP A 68 -21.24 -17.26 15.73
N SER A 69 -20.02 -16.88 16.17
CA SER A 69 -19.80 -15.72 17.04
C SER A 69 -19.75 -14.39 16.32
N ASP A 70 -19.47 -14.38 15.01
CA ASP A 70 -19.22 -13.17 14.23
C ASP A 70 -20.02 -13.09 12.92
N LYS A 71 -20.94 -14.03 12.70
CA LYS A 71 -21.75 -14.13 11.50
C LYS A 71 -22.50 -12.83 11.22
N GLY A 72 -22.24 -12.25 10.06
CA GLY A 72 -22.87 -11.02 9.61
C GLY A 72 -22.23 -9.74 10.15
N LEU A 73 -21.22 -9.82 11.02
CA LEU A 73 -20.42 -8.67 11.43
C LEU A 73 -19.35 -8.38 10.36
N LEU A 74 -19.05 -7.10 10.14
CA LEU A 74 -17.90 -6.70 9.34
C LEU A 74 -16.64 -6.76 10.20
N ILE A 75 -15.61 -7.43 9.69
CA ILE A 75 -14.32 -7.64 10.34
C ILE A 75 -13.22 -7.03 9.49
N ASP A 76 -12.46 -6.10 10.07
CA ASP A 76 -11.26 -5.57 9.44
C ASP A 76 -10.07 -6.46 9.75
N GLN A 77 -9.34 -6.82 8.70
CA GLN A 77 -8.22 -7.74 8.73
C GLN A 77 -7.00 -7.09 8.11
N PHE A 78 -6.12 -6.56 8.95
CA PHE A 78 -4.94 -5.81 8.52
C PHE A 78 -3.87 -6.71 7.92
N PHE A 79 -3.09 -6.16 7.01
CA PHE A 79 -1.95 -6.86 6.46
C PHE A 79 -0.90 -7.16 7.55
N SER A 80 -0.30 -8.34 7.46
CA SER A 80 0.92 -8.71 8.17
C SER A 80 2.15 -8.40 7.33
N LYS A 81 2.00 -8.43 6.01
CA LYS A 81 3.00 -8.05 5.01
C LYS A 81 2.33 -7.65 3.71
N GLY A 82 2.95 -6.74 2.97
CA GLY A 82 2.57 -6.33 1.63
C GLY A 82 3.81 -6.02 0.80
N SER A 83 3.74 -6.18 -0.51
CA SER A 83 4.81 -5.84 -1.44
C SER A 83 4.24 -5.51 -2.80
N LEU A 84 4.79 -4.45 -3.40
CA LEU A 84 4.58 -4.10 -4.79
C LEU A 84 5.95 -4.01 -5.47
N LYS A 85 6.13 -4.77 -6.53
CA LYS A 85 7.34 -4.70 -7.35
C LYS A 85 6.91 -4.64 -8.82
N ASP A 86 7.22 -3.53 -9.45
CA ASP A 86 6.67 -3.17 -10.76
C ASP A 86 5.12 -3.18 -10.70
N ASN A 87 4.45 -4.09 -11.39
CA ASN A 87 3.01 -4.28 -11.30
C ASN A 87 2.60 -5.56 -10.53
N HIS A 88 3.56 -6.30 -9.97
CA HIS A 88 3.32 -7.51 -9.21
C HIS A 88 3.05 -7.17 -7.74
N LEU A 89 1.86 -7.52 -7.27
CA LEU A 89 1.38 -7.20 -5.94
C LEU A 89 1.14 -8.48 -5.14
N THR A 90 1.68 -8.50 -3.92
CA THR A 90 1.43 -9.57 -2.96
C THR A 90 1.05 -8.99 -1.62
N PHE A 91 0.16 -9.65 -0.90
CA PHE A 91 -0.09 -9.36 0.51
C PHE A 91 -0.46 -10.62 1.29
N ALA A 92 -0.28 -10.56 2.60
CA ALA A 92 -0.86 -11.50 3.53
C ALA A 92 -1.50 -10.73 4.69
N THR A 93 -2.61 -11.23 5.22
CA THR A 93 -3.28 -10.63 6.37
C THR A 93 -2.85 -11.28 7.69
N LYS A 94 -3.09 -10.58 8.80
CA LYS A 94 -3.08 -11.19 10.13
C LYS A 94 -4.25 -12.15 10.25
N ALA A 95 -4.09 -13.24 10.99
CA ALA A 95 -5.19 -14.14 11.27
C ALA A 95 -6.20 -13.48 12.24
N VAL A 96 -7.48 -13.54 11.91
CA VAL A 96 -8.58 -13.12 12.78
C VAL A 96 -9.61 -14.24 12.83
N HIS A 97 -9.93 -14.73 14.03
CA HIS A 97 -10.80 -15.88 14.26
C HIS A 97 -10.38 -17.14 13.45
N GLY A 98 -9.05 -17.35 13.37
CA GLY A 98 -8.49 -18.50 12.64
C GLY A 98 -8.53 -18.40 11.11
N VAL A 99 -8.91 -17.25 10.55
CA VAL A 99 -8.94 -17.02 9.10
C VAL A 99 -7.89 -15.99 8.71
N TRP A 100 -7.14 -16.25 7.62
CA TRP A 100 -6.26 -15.27 6.99
C TRP A 100 -6.21 -15.47 5.49
N TYR A 101 -5.68 -14.49 4.79
CA TYR A 101 -5.61 -14.48 3.33
C TYR A 101 -4.20 -14.20 2.84
N GLU A 102 -3.85 -14.78 1.72
CA GLU A 102 -2.67 -14.44 0.91
C GLU A 102 -3.12 -14.15 -0.51
N PHE A 103 -2.64 -13.06 -1.06
CA PHE A 103 -2.86 -12.68 -2.46
C PHE A 103 -1.53 -12.64 -3.20
N ASN A 104 -1.56 -13.12 -4.45
CA ASN A 104 -0.44 -13.04 -5.38
C ASN A 104 -1.01 -12.75 -6.77
N GLY A 105 -0.66 -11.60 -7.34
CA GLY A 105 -1.19 -11.19 -8.63
C GLY A 105 -0.57 -9.92 -9.17
N THR A 106 -1.26 -9.30 -10.12
CA THR A 106 -0.84 -8.06 -10.77
C THR A 106 -1.89 -6.97 -10.60
N ILE A 107 -1.43 -5.72 -10.64
CA ILE A 107 -2.31 -4.57 -10.83
C ILE A 107 -2.26 -4.15 -12.31
N GLU A 108 -3.42 -3.91 -12.88
CA GLU A 108 -3.59 -3.51 -14.27
C GLU A 108 -4.53 -2.32 -14.36
N VAL A 109 -4.31 -1.48 -15.39
CA VAL A 109 -5.25 -0.43 -15.78
C VAL A 109 -6.15 -0.99 -16.87
N GLU A 110 -7.46 -0.89 -16.67
CA GLU A 110 -8.44 -1.38 -17.65
C GLU A 110 -8.50 -0.44 -18.87
N PRO A 111 -8.21 -0.96 -20.07
CA PRO A 111 -8.23 -0.14 -21.28
C PRO A 111 -9.59 0.53 -21.51
N GLY A 112 -9.55 1.83 -21.85
CA GLY A 112 -10.76 2.60 -22.16
C GLY A 112 -11.48 3.18 -20.95
N LYS A 113 -11.02 2.94 -19.73
CA LYS A 113 -11.52 3.59 -18.52
C LYS A 113 -10.68 4.81 -18.16
N ALA A 114 -11.33 5.84 -17.66
CA ALA A 114 -10.65 7.02 -17.12
C ALA A 114 -10.26 6.81 -15.66
N PRO A 115 -9.19 7.48 -15.15
CA PRO A 115 -8.88 7.53 -13.73
C PRO A 115 -10.09 7.95 -12.90
N GLY A 116 -10.25 7.35 -11.71
CA GLY A 116 -11.36 7.67 -10.81
C GLY A 116 -12.70 7.01 -11.15
N VAL A 117 -12.80 6.28 -12.25
CA VAL A 117 -13.99 5.49 -12.60
C VAL A 117 -13.88 4.09 -12.01
N GLU A 118 -15.03 3.49 -11.67
CA GLU A 118 -15.09 2.12 -11.16
C GLU A 118 -14.38 1.11 -12.08
N GLY A 119 -13.51 0.31 -11.50
CA GLY A 119 -12.72 -0.69 -12.21
C GLY A 119 -11.69 -0.08 -13.18
N TYR A 120 -11.27 1.17 -12.97
CA TYR A 120 -10.10 1.73 -13.66
C TYR A 120 -8.85 0.92 -13.37
N ARG A 121 -8.64 0.57 -12.10
CA ARG A 121 -7.60 -0.37 -11.69
C ARG A 121 -8.22 -1.70 -11.32
N VAL A 122 -7.55 -2.77 -11.70
CA VAL A 122 -7.99 -4.13 -11.45
C VAL A 122 -6.82 -4.94 -10.92
N LEU A 123 -7.03 -5.63 -9.80
CA LEU A 123 -6.09 -6.60 -9.27
C LEU A 123 -6.51 -7.98 -9.75
N LYS A 124 -5.67 -8.65 -10.52
CA LYS A 124 -5.91 -10.01 -11.05
C LYS A 124 -4.90 -10.98 -10.48
N GLY A 125 -5.36 -12.08 -9.93
CA GLY A 125 -4.44 -13.05 -9.35
C GLY A 125 -5.10 -14.22 -8.64
N THR A 126 -4.33 -14.84 -7.76
CA THR A 126 -4.79 -15.93 -6.90
C THR A 126 -4.92 -15.46 -5.47
N LEU A 127 -6.07 -15.71 -4.87
CA LEU A 127 -6.33 -15.52 -3.45
C LEU A 127 -6.37 -16.87 -2.77
N LYS A 128 -5.54 -17.05 -1.74
CA LYS A 128 -5.58 -18.18 -0.82
C LYS A 128 -6.31 -17.76 0.44
N GLN A 129 -7.36 -18.47 0.78
CA GLN A 129 -8.04 -18.34 2.07
C GLN A 129 -7.60 -19.50 2.95
N HIS A 130 -7.02 -19.20 4.07
CA HIS A 130 -6.61 -20.15 5.10
C HIS A 130 -7.63 -20.15 6.23
N THR A 131 -7.91 -21.33 6.76
CA THR A 131 -8.80 -21.50 7.92
C THR A 131 -8.21 -22.52 8.88
N ALA A 132 -7.81 -22.08 10.06
CA ALA A 132 -7.36 -22.97 11.12
C ALA A 132 -8.55 -23.62 11.82
N ASP A 133 -8.53 -24.95 11.92
CA ASP A 133 -9.50 -25.69 12.73
C ASP A 133 -9.15 -25.63 14.23
N ALA A 134 -10.03 -26.16 15.09
CA ALA A 134 -9.82 -26.21 16.54
C ALA A 134 -8.58 -27.04 16.97
N LYS A 135 -8.02 -27.85 16.04
CA LYS A 135 -6.80 -28.65 16.27
C LYS A 135 -5.55 -27.96 15.75
N GLY A 136 -5.72 -26.77 15.13
CA GLY A 136 -4.62 -26.01 14.53
C GLY A 136 -4.23 -26.47 13.12
N ASN A 137 -5.03 -27.33 12.46
CA ASN A 137 -4.77 -27.69 11.08
C ASN A 137 -5.20 -26.52 10.17
N ASP A 138 -4.38 -26.23 9.16
CA ASP A 138 -4.66 -25.22 8.15
C ASP A 138 -5.39 -25.84 6.96
N ASN A 139 -6.59 -25.37 6.69
CA ASN A 139 -7.33 -25.69 5.47
C ASN A 139 -7.19 -24.52 4.51
N VAL A 140 -6.65 -24.79 3.32
CA VAL A 140 -6.39 -23.78 2.30
C VAL A 140 -7.37 -23.93 1.15
N ARG A 141 -7.96 -22.80 0.73
CA ARG A 141 -8.80 -22.71 -0.47
C ARG A 141 -8.22 -21.66 -1.40
N ASP A 142 -7.81 -22.08 -2.59
CA ASP A 142 -7.32 -21.21 -3.65
C ASP A 142 -8.46 -20.81 -4.58
N ARG A 143 -8.44 -19.57 -5.06
CA ARG A 143 -9.34 -19.08 -6.10
C ARG A 143 -8.66 -18.02 -6.96
N SER A 144 -8.95 -18.02 -8.27
CA SER A 144 -8.65 -16.89 -9.13
C SER A 144 -9.63 -15.76 -8.82
N VAL A 145 -9.11 -14.54 -8.70
CA VAL A 145 -9.90 -13.36 -8.33
C VAL A 145 -9.58 -12.17 -9.22
N GLU A 146 -10.56 -11.29 -9.33
CA GLU A 146 -10.45 -9.98 -9.93
C GLU A 146 -11.09 -8.96 -9.00
N PHE A 147 -10.28 -8.06 -8.42
CA PHE A 147 -10.75 -7.01 -7.52
C PHE A 147 -10.72 -5.68 -8.27
N LYS A 148 -11.86 -5.02 -8.39
CA LYS A 148 -12.04 -3.77 -9.13
C LYS A 148 -11.97 -2.59 -8.19
N SER A 149 -11.25 -1.54 -8.57
CA SER A 149 -11.23 -0.28 -7.82
C SER A 149 -12.64 0.33 -7.79
N PHE A 150 -13.01 0.88 -6.65
CA PHE A 150 -14.19 1.73 -6.54
C PHE A 150 -13.88 3.12 -7.15
N PRO A 151 -14.92 3.89 -7.53
CA PRO A 151 -14.74 5.27 -7.96
C PRO A 151 -14.07 6.12 -6.88
N GLU A 152 -13.29 7.11 -7.30
CA GLU A 152 -12.73 8.08 -6.35
C GLU A 152 -13.82 8.88 -5.65
N GLY A 153 -13.62 9.18 -4.36
CA GLY A 153 -14.57 9.93 -3.54
C GLY A 153 -15.69 9.08 -2.91
N VAL A 154 -15.72 7.78 -3.16
CA VAL A 154 -16.60 6.86 -2.43
C VAL A 154 -15.94 6.53 -1.11
N SER A 155 -16.50 7.08 -0.03
CA SER A 155 -16.19 6.63 1.32
C SER A 155 -16.96 5.34 1.58
N ARG A 156 -16.39 4.46 2.37
CA ARG A 156 -17.05 3.25 2.88
C ARG A 156 -18.39 3.62 3.52
N PRO A 157 -19.46 2.88 3.30
CA PRO A 157 -20.71 3.05 4.02
C PRO A 157 -20.58 2.79 5.52
#